data_01257694d0b61dbf8d41442dd0cdd338
#
_entry.id   01257694d0b61dbf8d41442dd0cdd338
#
_cell.length_a   1.000
_cell.length_b   1.000
_cell.length_c   1.000
_cell.angle_alpha   90.00
_cell.angle_beta   90.00
_cell.angle_gamma   90.00
#
_symmetry.space_group_name_H-M   'P 1'
#
loop_
_entity.id
_entity.type
_entity.pdbx_description
1 polymer ?
#
loop_
_entity_poly.entity_id
_entity_poly.type
_entity_poly.pdbx_seq_one_letter_code
_entity_poly.pdbx_strand_id
1 'polypeptide(L)'
;MKRAVLYMRVSSVDQRPETQLLDLRQMATQRGFEIIQEYTDRISGVKAKRPGLDEMMRDARRARFDVVLIWACDRMARSTRHLLEILDELNHLNIEFVSFREQIDTSGPLGRAIVVIIGAIAELERNLIVERVRAGMRRAKLEGRHIGRQPLELDREAILRERNQGHSLRRIAKDHRISTATVQRVLNGQAPAQPTAQSHQYICVTEGVRKPAA
;
A
#
# COMPACT_ATOMS: atom_id res chain seq x y z
N MET A 1 29.76 -0.70 26.25
CA MET A 1 28.75 -1.70 25.89
C MET A 1 27.71 -0.99 25.03
N LYS A 2 27.24 -1.57 23.90
CA LYS A 2 26.18 -0.94 23.11
C LYS A 2 24.84 -1.17 23.79
N ARG A 3 24.01 -0.12 23.85
CA ARG A 3 22.65 -0.17 24.41
C ARG A 3 21.72 -0.75 23.35
N ALA A 4 21.11 -1.89 23.64
CA ALA A 4 20.22 -2.58 22.73
C ALA A 4 18.76 -2.50 23.20
N VAL A 5 17.83 -2.48 22.26
CA VAL A 5 16.40 -2.65 22.53
C VAL A 5 15.88 -3.86 21.76
N LEU A 6 14.90 -4.53 22.35
CA LEU A 6 14.20 -5.63 21.71
C LEU A 6 12.84 -5.11 21.21
N TYR A 7 12.51 -5.43 19.97
CA TYR A 7 11.15 -5.21 19.48
C TYR A 7 10.49 -6.53 19.10
N MET A 8 9.31 -6.73 19.63
CA MET A 8 8.51 -7.92 19.36
C MET A 8 7.09 -7.56 18.92
N ARG A 9 6.58 -8.33 17.99
CA ARG A 9 5.18 -8.32 17.60
C ARG A 9 4.58 -9.70 17.88
N VAL A 10 3.62 -9.75 18.80
CA VAL A 10 2.91 -10.97 19.18
C VAL A 10 1.53 -10.96 18.55
N SER A 11 1.20 -11.99 17.77
CA SER A 11 -0.16 -12.22 17.26
C SER A 11 -0.88 -13.23 18.18
N SER A 12 -2.22 -13.25 18.13
CA SER A 12 -3.02 -14.25 18.83
C SER A 12 -2.77 -15.70 18.36
N VAL A 13 -2.07 -15.87 17.24
CA VAL A 13 -1.71 -17.15 16.62
C VAL A 13 -0.28 -17.60 17.00
N ASP A 14 0.53 -16.71 17.57
CA ASP A 14 1.89 -17.04 17.97
C ASP A 14 1.88 -17.95 19.21
N GLN A 15 2.20 -19.21 18.99
CA GLN A 15 2.11 -20.25 20.03
C GLN A 15 3.18 -20.15 21.12
N ARG A 16 4.30 -19.43 20.90
CA ARG A 16 5.43 -19.33 21.86
C ARG A 16 6.21 -18.01 21.73
N PRO A 17 5.65 -16.86 22.09
CA PRO A 17 6.37 -15.58 22.04
C PRO A 17 7.57 -15.55 23.01
N GLU A 18 7.51 -16.33 24.10
CA GLU A 18 8.60 -16.40 25.09
C GLU A 18 9.89 -16.99 24.48
N THR A 19 9.78 -17.96 23.58
CA THR A 19 10.97 -18.54 22.91
C THR A 19 11.68 -17.51 22.04
N GLN A 20 10.92 -16.68 21.30
CA GLN A 20 11.49 -15.60 20.47
C GLN A 20 12.23 -14.57 21.32
N LEU A 21 11.68 -14.24 22.48
CA LEU A 21 12.31 -13.30 23.43
C LEU A 21 13.59 -13.90 24.02
N LEU A 22 13.57 -15.18 24.34
CA LEU A 22 14.74 -15.90 24.86
C LEU A 22 15.89 -15.88 23.84
N ASP A 23 15.59 -16.20 22.58
CA ASP A 23 16.57 -16.18 21.49
C ASP A 23 17.21 -14.79 21.33
N LEU A 24 16.38 -13.72 21.39
CA LEU A 24 16.88 -12.34 21.29
C LEU A 24 17.76 -11.94 22.48
N ARG A 25 17.39 -12.33 23.69
CA ARG A 25 18.20 -12.07 24.89
C ARG A 25 19.52 -12.81 24.83
N GLN A 26 19.50 -14.07 24.39
CA GLN A 26 20.72 -14.86 24.21
C GLN A 26 21.63 -14.23 23.15
N MET A 27 21.09 -13.79 22.01
CA MET A 27 21.84 -13.08 20.97
C MET A 27 22.46 -11.79 21.50
N ALA A 28 21.73 -11.00 22.28
CA ALA A 28 22.23 -9.77 22.88
C ALA A 28 23.41 -10.05 23.81
N THR A 29 23.30 -11.10 24.66
CA THR A 29 24.36 -11.53 25.57
C THR A 29 25.60 -11.99 24.81
N GLN A 30 25.44 -12.82 23.77
CA GLN A 30 26.55 -13.31 22.95
C GLN A 30 27.30 -12.19 22.23
N ARG A 31 26.60 -11.11 21.87
CA ARG A 31 27.18 -9.93 21.20
C ARG A 31 27.68 -8.86 22.18
N GLY A 32 27.55 -9.08 23.47
CA GLY A 32 27.94 -8.12 24.50
C GLY A 32 27.11 -6.83 24.50
N PHE A 33 25.83 -6.92 24.13
CA PHE A 33 24.90 -5.79 24.17
C PHE A 33 24.19 -5.74 25.52
N GLU A 34 23.92 -4.52 25.98
CA GLU A 34 23.12 -4.25 27.18
C GLU A 34 21.66 -4.00 26.75
N ILE A 35 20.74 -4.85 27.17
CA ILE A 35 19.31 -4.66 26.89
C ILE A 35 18.75 -3.63 27.86
N ILE A 36 18.39 -2.47 27.35
CA ILE A 36 17.85 -1.37 28.15
C ILE A 36 16.32 -1.31 28.15
N GLN A 37 15.67 -1.80 27.08
CA GLN A 37 14.21 -1.80 26.95
C GLN A 37 13.69 -2.86 26.00
N GLU A 38 12.45 -3.32 26.26
CA GLU A 38 11.71 -4.24 25.41
C GLU A 38 10.38 -3.59 24.99
N TYR A 39 10.16 -3.49 23.69
CA TYR A 39 8.91 -2.97 23.10
C TYR A 39 8.09 -4.12 22.55
N THR A 40 6.83 -4.16 22.90
CA THR A 40 5.94 -5.26 22.46
C THR A 40 4.63 -4.70 21.92
N ASP A 41 4.27 -5.14 20.71
CA ASP A 41 2.96 -4.91 20.12
C ASP A 41 2.15 -6.20 20.11
N ARG A 42 0.96 -6.18 20.72
CA ARG A 42 -0.02 -7.26 20.63
C ARG A 42 -1.03 -6.92 19.55
N ILE A 43 -1.08 -7.71 18.47
CA ILE A 43 -1.93 -7.44 17.32
C ILE A 43 -3.04 -8.48 17.21
N SER A 44 -4.29 -8.02 17.34
CA SER A 44 -5.49 -8.74 16.96
C SER A 44 -6.13 -8.02 15.77
N GLY A 45 -6.01 -8.61 14.54
CA GLY A 45 -6.66 -8.10 13.33
C GLY A 45 -5.85 -7.13 12.45
N VAL A 46 -6.46 -6.76 11.30
CA VAL A 46 -5.80 -6.09 10.15
C VAL A 46 -5.45 -4.61 10.41
N LYS A 47 -6.12 -3.92 11.36
CA LYS A 47 -5.98 -2.47 11.61
C LYS A 47 -5.31 -2.11 12.93
N ALA A 48 -4.58 -3.03 13.54
CA ALA A 48 -4.01 -2.78 14.85
C ALA A 48 -2.96 -1.65 14.83
N LYS A 49 -3.14 -0.69 15.72
CA LYS A 49 -2.13 0.31 16.06
C LYS A 49 -0.88 -0.40 16.59
N ARG A 50 0.29 0.21 16.40
CA ARG A 50 1.57 -0.31 16.86
C ARG A 50 2.24 0.66 17.84
N PRO A 51 1.66 0.83 19.03
CA PRO A 51 2.18 1.78 20.00
C PRO A 51 3.62 1.48 20.41
N GLY A 52 4.00 0.17 20.47
CA GLY A 52 5.36 -0.24 20.81
C GLY A 52 6.37 0.15 19.74
N LEU A 53 6.04 -0.03 18.44
CA LEU A 53 6.90 0.42 17.34
C LEU A 53 7.02 1.94 17.33
N ASP A 54 5.90 2.65 17.48
CA ASP A 54 5.87 4.11 17.49
C ASP A 54 6.67 4.69 18.67
N GLU A 55 6.65 4.03 19.83
CA GLU A 55 7.43 4.39 20.99
C GLU A 55 8.91 4.13 20.78
N MET A 56 9.26 2.96 20.27
CA MET A 56 10.64 2.62 19.92
C MET A 56 11.24 3.64 18.94
N MET A 57 10.52 4.02 17.87
CA MET A 57 11.01 5.02 16.91
C MET A 57 11.13 6.43 17.51
N ARG A 58 10.25 6.80 18.46
CA ARG A 58 10.41 8.06 19.22
C ARG A 58 11.67 8.06 20.06
N ASP A 59 11.99 6.93 20.70
CA ASP A 59 13.18 6.79 21.51
C ASP A 59 14.46 6.68 20.67
N ALA A 60 14.36 6.10 19.47
CA ALA A 60 15.41 6.12 18.45
C ALA A 60 15.81 7.56 18.08
N ARG A 61 14.83 8.42 17.78
CA ARG A 61 15.05 9.84 17.45
C ARG A 61 15.67 10.62 18.61
N ARG A 62 15.56 10.12 19.83
CA ARG A 62 16.19 10.69 21.03
C ARG A 62 17.54 10.07 21.37
N ALA A 63 18.08 9.22 20.49
CA ALA A 63 19.34 8.50 20.68
C ALA A 63 19.44 7.74 22.02
N ARG A 64 18.33 7.15 22.46
CA ARG A 64 18.29 6.40 23.73
C ARG A 64 19.02 5.07 23.68
N PHE A 65 19.16 4.49 22.49
CA PHE A 65 19.80 3.20 22.25
C PHE A 65 20.61 3.22 20.95
N ASP A 66 21.44 2.22 20.78
CA ASP A 66 22.40 2.12 19.67
C ASP A 66 22.07 0.98 18.71
N VAL A 67 21.28 -0.02 19.17
CA VAL A 67 20.96 -1.23 18.40
C VAL A 67 19.51 -1.64 18.62
N VAL A 68 18.83 -2.05 17.54
CA VAL A 68 17.50 -2.70 17.57
C VAL A 68 17.67 -4.17 17.22
N LEU A 69 17.19 -5.06 18.08
CA LEU A 69 17.14 -6.48 17.85
C LEU A 69 15.70 -6.92 17.62
N ILE A 70 15.47 -7.66 16.54
CA ILE A 70 14.17 -8.26 16.22
C ILE A 70 14.31 -9.74 15.93
N TRP A 71 13.25 -10.51 16.15
CA TRP A 71 13.28 -11.94 15.83
C TRP A 71 13.18 -12.20 14.33
N ALA A 72 12.31 -11.46 13.60
CA ALA A 72 12.18 -11.56 12.14
C ALA A 72 11.65 -10.24 11.54
N CYS A 73 12.03 -9.95 10.31
CA CYS A 73 11.66 -8.72 9.61
C CYS A 73 10.13 -8.56 9.42
N ASP A 74 9.40 -9.67 9.21
CA ASP A 74 7.94 -9.67 9.10
C ASP A 74 7.25 -9.27 10.42
N ARG A 75 7.95 -9.35 11.55
CA ARG A 75 7.46 -8.86 12.84
C ARG A 75 7.56 -7.34 12.98
N MET A 76 8.56 -6.73 12.35
CA MET A 76 8.77 -5.29 12.42
C MET A 76 7.93 -4.51 11.40
N ALA A 77 7.72 -5.04 10.20
CA ALA A 77 7.03 -4.33 9.14
C ALA A 77 5.86 -5.15 8.55
N ARG A 78 4.90 -4.47 7.93
CA ARG A 78 3.76 -5.09 7.23
C ARG A 78 4.01 -5.27 5.73
N SER A 79 5.02 -4.64 5.22
CA SER A 79 5.44 -4.71 3.83
C SER A 79 6.93 -4.45 3.73
N THR A 80 7.56 -4.93 2.66
CA THR A 80 8.97 -4.67 2.38
C THR A 80 9.27 -3.17 2.35
N ARG A 81 8.38 -2.39 1.75
CA ARG A 81 8.52 -0.93 1.69
C ARG A 81 8.58 -0.31 3.09
N HIS A 82 7.65 -0.66 3.97
CA HIS A 82 7.63 -0.13 5.34
C HIS A 82 8.86 -0.58 6.15
N LEU A 83 9.38 -1.80 5.89
CA LEU A 83 10.64 -2.25 6.49
C LEU A 83 11.80 -1.35 6.05
N LEU A 84 11.89 -1.06 4.76
CA LEU A 84 12.95 -0.21 4.21
C LEU A 84 12.87 1.23 4.74
N GLU A 85 11.68 1.79 4.87
CA GLU A 85 11.47 3.11 5.47
C GLU A 85 11.98 3.16 6.92
N ILE A 86 11.71 2.10 7.72
CA ILE A 86 12.24 2.00 9.09
C ILE A 86 13.76 1.82 9.10
N LEU A 87 14.31 0.96 8.25
CA LEU A 87 15.75 0.71 8.18
C LEU A 87 16.52 1.95 7.72
N ASP A 88 15.98 2.71 6.77
CA ASP A 88 16.55 3.96 6.32
C ASP A 88 16.57 5.00 7.44
N GLU A 89 15.46 5.14 8.18
CA GLU A 89 15.40 6.04 9.34
C GLU A 89 16.39 5.63 10.42
N LEU A 90 16.48 4.34 10.78
CA LEU A 90 17.45 3.85 11.77
C LEU A 90 18.89 4.11 11.33
N ASN A 91 19.19 3.91 10.03
CA ASN A 91 20.51 4.19 9.46
C ASN A 91 20.86 5.68 9.55
N HIS A 92 19.93 6.59 9.23
CA HIS A 92 20.13 8.03 9.40
C HIS A 92 20.37 8.45 10.86
N LEU A 93 19.78 7.71 11.80
CA LEU A 93 19.99 7.92 13.23
C LEU A 93 21.26 7.21 13.77
N ASN A 94 22.05 6.55 12.91
CA ASN A 94 23.20 5.72 13.27
C ASN A 94 22.86 4.58 14.25
N ILE A 95 21.65 4.03 14.17
CA ILE A 95 21.19 2.90 14.97
C ILE A 95 21.34 1.63 14.15
N GLU A 96 22.02 0.65 14.71
CA GLU A 96 22.19 -0.67 14.09
C GLU A 96 20.91 -1.50 14.19
N PHE A 97 20.67 -2.30 13.18
CA PHE A 97 19.55 -3.22 13.10
C PHE A 97 20.04 -4.65 12.96
N VAL A 98 19.50 -5.55 13.78
CA VAL A 98 19.83 -6.98 13.72
C VAL A 98 18.56 -7.81 13.75
N SER A 99 18.40 -8.68 12.75
CA SER A 99 17.33 -9.68 12.67
C SER A 99 17.89 -11.07 12.92
N PHE A 100 17.28 -11.79 13.89
CA PHE A 100 17.72 -13.12 14.29
C PHE A 100 17.47 -14.16 13.18
N ARG A 101 16.23 -14.22 12.67
CA ARG A 101 15.84 -15.28 11.72
C ARG A 101 16.48 -15.12 10.35
N GLU A 102 16.51 -13.92 9.81
CA GLU A 102 17.08 -13.62 8.51
C GLU A 102 18.60 -13.41 8.57
N GLN A 103 19.21 -13.38 9.76
CA GLN A 103 20.63 -13.11 10.00
C GLN A 103 21.12 -11.80 9.34
N ILE A 104 20.23 -10.81 9.27
CA ILE A 104 20.56 -9.48 8.77
C ILE A 104 21.18 -8.68 9.91
N ASP A 105 22.35 -8.13 9.66
CA ASP A 105 23.09 -7.29 10.61
C ASP A 105 23.63 -6.06 9.88
N THR A 106 23.09 -4.87 10.20
CA THR A 106 23.48 -3.62 9.54
C THR A 106 24.68 -2.94 10.20
N SER A 107 25.31 -3.52 11.23
CA SER A 107 26.50 -2.97 11.86
C SER A 107 27.71 -2.91 10.92
N GLY A 108 27.77 -3.85 9.96
CA GLY A 108 28.83 -3.94 8.97
C GLY A 108 28.48 -3.36 7.60
N PRO A 109 29.49 -3.16 6.73
CA PRO A 109 29.28 -2.68 5.36
C PRO A 109 28.41 -3.63 4.51
N LEU A 110 28.55 -4.95 4.70
CA LEU A 110 27.79 -5.97 3.99
C LEU A 110 26.29 -5.88 4.34
N GLY A 111 25.94 -5.70 5.61
CA GLY A 111 24.55 -5.57 6.05
C GLY A 111 23.88 -4.33 5.45
N ARG A 112 24.58 -3.20 5.41
CA ARG A 112 24.10 -1.97 4.74
C ARG A 112 23.89 -2.20 3.24
N ALA A 113 24.81 -2.89 2.57
CA ALA A 113 24.66 -3.24 1.16
C ALA A 113 23.45 -4.13 0.90
N ILE A 114 23.15 -5.10 1.77
CA ILE A 114 21.98 -5.97 1.69
C ILE A 114 20.69 -5.13 1.77
N VAL A 115 20.60 -4.16 2.67
CA VAL A 115 19.44 -3.26 2.78
C VAL A 115 19.20 -2.48 1.49
N VAL A 116 20.26 -1.95 0.88
CA VAL A 116 20.19 -1.25 -0.41
C VAL A 116 19.69 -2.17 -1.52
N ILE A 117 20.19 -3.41 -1.58
CA ILE A 117 19.76 -4.41 -2.58
C ILE A 117 18.27 -4.76 -2.41
N ILE A 118 17.82 -5.00 -1.17
CA ILE A 118 16.40 -5.28 -0.87
C ILE A 118 15.54 -4.08 -1.31
N GLY A 119 16.02 -2.85 -1.08
CA GLY A 119 15.35 -1.63 -1.54
C GLY A 119 15.18 -1.57 -3.06
N ALA A 120 16.25 -1.84 -3.79
CA ALA A 120 16.23 -1.85 -5.25
C ALA A 120 15.27 -2.92 -5.81
N ILE A 121 15.23 -4.13 -5.19
CA ILE A 121 14.31 -5.20 -5.58
C ILE A 121 12.85 -4.77 -5.34
N ALA A 122 12.54 -4.17 -4.20
CA ALA A 122 11.19 -3.70 -3.89
C ALA A 122 10.72 -2.61 -4.86
N GLU A 123 11.62 -1.71 -5.28
CA GLU A 123 11.33 -0.71 -6.30
C GLU A 123 11.08 -1.33 -7.68
N LEU A 124 11.90 -2.32 -8.06
CA LEU A 124 11.70 -3.07 -9.30
C LEU A 124 10.34 -3.77 -9.33
N GLU A 125 9.97 -4.48 -8.26
CA GLU A 125 8.65 -5.13 -8.16
C GLU A 125 7.51 -4.12 -8.35
N ARG A 126 7.60 -2.95 -7.70
CA ARG A 126 6.61 -1.89 -7.85
C ARG A 126 6.51 -1.40 -9.29
N ASN A 127 7.63 -1.17 -9.95
CA ASN A 127 7.67 -0.69 -11.33
C ASN A 127 7.03 -1.71 -12.28
N LEU A 128 7.30 -3.00 -12.09
CA LEU A 128 6.67 -4.08 -12.86
C LEU A 128 5.15 -4.13 -12.65
N ILE A 129 4.66 -3.90 -11.44
CA ILE A 129 3.22 -3.82 -11.16
C ILE A 129 2.60 -2.63 -11.90
N VAL A 130 3.22 -1.45 -11.82
CA VAL A 130 2.75 -0.23 -12.51
C VAL A 130 2.71 -0.44 -14.03
N GLU A 131 3.73 -1.08 -14.60
CA GLU A 131 3.76 -1.39 -16.03
C GLU A 131 2.64 -2.33 -16.44
N ARG A 132 2.40 -3.40 -15.68
CA ARG A 132 1.28 -4.34 -15.92
C ARG A 132 -0.08 -3.62 -15.86
N VAL A 133 -0.30 -2.76 -14.87
CA VAL A 133 -1.53 -1.97 -14.74
C VAL A 133 -1.69 -1.02 -15.93
N ARG A 134 -0.64 -0.30 -16.33
CA ARG A 134 -0.66 0.60 -17.49
C ARG A 134 -0.93 -0.16 -18.79
N ALA A 135 -0.32 -1.33 -18.97
CA ALA A 135 -0.56 -2.19 -20.13
C ALA A 135 -2.01 -2.69 -20.14
N GLY A 136 -2.55 -3.11 -19.01
CA GLY A 136 -3.95 -3.53 -18.87
C GLY A 136 -4.94 -2.40 -19.18
N MET A 137 -4.69 -1.18 -18.67
CA MET A 137 -5.51 0.00 -18.99
C MET A 137 -5.44 0.35 -20.48
N ARG A 138 -4.25 0.28 -21.09
CA ARG A 138 -4.09 0.52 -22.53
C ARG A 138 -4.90 -0.48 -23.36
N ARG A 139 -4.82 -1.76 -23.00
CA ARG A 139 -5.63 -2.81 -23.66
C ARG A 139 -7.13 -2.53 -23.51
N ALA A 140 -7.62 -2.26 -22.30
CA ALA A 140 -9.01 -1.94 -22.06
C ALA A 140 -9.49 -0.73 -22.88
N LYS A 141 -8.65 0.31 -23.02
CA LYS A 141 -8.93 1.47 -23.87
C LYS A 141 -9.03 1.12 -25.35
N LEU A 142 -8.14 0.25 -25.85
CA LEU A 142 -8.18 -0.23 -27.26
C LEU A 142 -9.38 -1.11 -27.52
N GLU A 143 -9.83 -1.88 -26.53
CA GLU A 143 -11.06 -2.70 -26.59
C GLU A 143 -12.35 -1.86 -26.38
N GLY A 144 -12.25 -0.52 -26.30
CA GLY A 144 -13.40 0.36 -26.09
C GLY A 144 -14.00 0.31 -24.70
N ARG A 145 -13.35 -0.34 -23.74
CA ARG A 145 -13.84 -0.40 -22.36
C ARG A 145 -13.62 0.94 -21.66
N HIS A 146 -14.63 1.39 -20.94
CA HIS A 146 -14.50 2.59 -20.13
C HIS A 146 -13.53 2.36 -18.98
N ILE A 147 -12.58 3.30 -18.81
CA ILE A 147 -11.59 3.27 -17.72
C ILE A 147 -11.91 4.41 -16.75
N GLY A 148 -12.09 4.06 -15.49
CA GLY A 148 -12.38 5.04 -14.43
C GLY A 148 -13.83 4.99 -13.96
N ARG A 149 -14.27 6.10 -13.34
CA ARG A 149 -15.62 6.20 -12.82
C ARG A 149 -16.61 6.26 -14.00
N GLN A 150 -17.63 5.43 -13.95
CA GLN A 150 -18.73 5.44 -14.94
C GLN A 150 -19.32 6.86 -15.06
N PRO A 151 -19.58 7.34 -16.29
CA PRO A 151 -20.29 8.59 -16.48
C PRO A 151 -21.68 8.50 -15.84
N LEU A 152 -22.13 9.58 -15.25
CA LEU A 152 -23.51 9.69 -14.76
C LEU A 152 -24.44 9.83 -15.97
N GLU A 153 -25.44 8.98 -16.04
CA GLU A 153 -26.56 9.19 -16.97
C GLU A 153 -27.41 10.35 -16.45
N LEU A 154 -27.37 11.46 -17.16
CA LEU A 154 -28.05 12.69 -16.77
C LEU A 154 -29.02 13.09 -17.88
N ASP A 155 -30.29 13.32 -17.53
CA ASP A 155 -31.23 13.99 -18.40
C ASP A 155 -30.92 15.50 -18.45
N ARG A 156 -30.07 15.87 -19.41
CA ARG A 156 -29.63 17.25 -19.60
C ARG A 156 -30.79 18.20 -19.97
N GLU A 157 -31.73 17.70 -20.78
CA GLU A 157 -32.85 18.48 -21.21
C GLU A 157 -33.80 18.79 -20.05
N ALA A 158 -34.03 17.83 -19.17
CA ALA A 158 -34.80 18.07 -17.94
C ALA A 158 -34.14 19.13 -17.06
N ILE A 159 -32.81 19.01 -16.82
CA ILE A 159 -32.06 19.99 -16.03
C ILE A 159 -32.13 21.40 -16.63
N LEU A 160 -31.99 21.51 -17.95
CA LEU A 160 -32.12 22.81 -18.66
C LEU A 160 -33.54 23.39 -18.57
N ARG A 161 -34.59 22.54 -18.76
CA ARG A 161 -35.99 22.94 -18.63
C ARG A 161 -36.31 23.46 -17.24
N GLU A 162 -35.92 22.72 -16.19
CA GLU A 162 -36.12 23.12 -14.81
C GLU A 162 -35.41 24.44 -14.47
N ARG A 163 -34.21 24.65 -15.02
CA ARG A 163 -33.48 25.89 -14.86
C ARG A 163 -34.19 27.06 -15.49
N ASN A 164 -34.74 26.87 -16.70
CA ASN A 164 -35.53 27.92 -17.41
C ASN A 164 -36.84 28.23 -16.71
N GLN A 165 -37.39 27.26 -15.95
CA GLN A 165 -38.57 27.47 -15.09
C GLN A 165 -38.25 28.23 -13.79
N GLY A 166 -37.00 28.64 -13.58
CA GLY A 166 -36.56 29.41 -12.42
C GLY A 166 -36.18 28.59 -11.19
N HIS A 167 -36.09 27.24 -11.31
CA HIS A 167 -35.68 26.41 -10.18
C HIS A 167 -34.23 26.70 -9.77
N SER A 168 -33.98 26.70 -8.44
CA SER A 168 -32.64 26.92 -7.91
C SER A 168 -31.73 25.72 -8.18
N LEU A 169 -30.41 25.97 -8.32
CA LEU A 169 -29.42 24.90 -8.53
C LEU A 169 -29.46 23.82 -7.43
N ARG A 170 -29.77 24.23 -6.19
CA ARG A 170 -29.90 23.29 -5.06
C ARG A 170 -31.11 22.38 -5.20
N ARG A 171 -32.23 22.90 -5.69
CA ARG A 171 -33.45 22.11 -5.94
C ARG A 171 -33.20 21.10 -7.05
N ILE A 172 -32.71 21.54 -8.20
CA ILE A 172 -32.36 20.67 -9.34
C ILE A 172 -31.37 19.57 -8.91
N ALA A 173 -30.33 19.93 -8.16
CA ALA A 173 -29.34 18.97 -7.65
C ALA A 173 -29.98 17.90 -6.77
N LYS A 174 -30.95 18.29 -5.92
CA LYS A 174 -31.67 17.36 -5.05
C LYS A 174 -32.57 16.42 -5.84
N ASP A 175 -33.37 16.98 -6.78
CA ASP A 175 -34.35 16.22 -7.56
C ASP A 175 -33.67 15.19 -8.47
N HIS A 176 -32.52 15.54 -9.06
CA HIS A 176 -31.70 14.63 -9.89
C HIS A 176 -30.66 13.83 -9.11
N ARG A 177 -30.59 13.93 -7.78
CA ARG A 177 -29.61 13.23 -6.89
C ARG A 177 -28.14 13.44 -7.30
N ILE A 178 -27.79 14.65 -7.72
CA ILE A 178 -26.46 15.02 -8.15
C ILE A 178 -25.93 16.23 -7.35
N SER A 179 -24.65 16.56 -7.51
CA SER A 179 -24.09 17.74 -6.87
C SER A 179 -24.48 19.02 -7.63
N THR A 180 -24.58 20.15 -6.93
CA THR A 180 -24.77 21.47 -7.54
C THR A 180 -23.70 21.83 -8.56
N ALA A 181 -22.46 21.37 -8.31
CA ALA A 181 -21.36 21.52 -9.26
C ALA A 181 -21.60 20.74 -10.57
N THR A 182 -22.27 19.57 -10.50
CA THR A 182 -22.66 18.80 -11.69
C THR A 182 -23.73 19.53 -12.49
N VAL A 183 -24.75 20.07 -11.81
CA VAL A 183 -25.80 20.92 -12.46
C VAL A 183 -25.13 22.07 -13.20
N GLN A 184 -24.22 22.78 -12.54
CA GLN A 184 -23.52 23.92 -13.15
C GLN A 184 -22.69 23.52 -14.38
N ARG A 185 -22.03 22.35 -14.37
CA ARG A 185 -21.32 21.86 -15.56
C ARG A 185 -22.25 21.51 -16.71
N VAL A 186 -23.41 20.94 -16.42
CA VAL A 186 -24.44 20.69 -17.44
C VAL A 186 -24.92 21.99 -18.09
N LEU A 187 -25.21 23.01 -17.27
CA LEU A 187 -25.63 24.31 -17.75
C LEU A 187 -24.57 25.06 -18.59
N ASN A 188 -23.28 24.87 -18.21
CA ASN A 188 -22.15 25.46 -18.94
C ASN A 188 -21.74 24.69 -20.19
N GLY A 189 -22.45 23.64 -20.58
CA GLY A 189 -22.10 22.78 -21.71
C GLY A 189 -20.84 21.89 -21.51
N GLN A 190 -20.26 21.91 -20.31
CA GLN A 190 -19.00 21.21 -19.97
C GLN A 190 -19.21 19.79 -19.39
N ALA A 191 -20.42 19.27 -19.40
CA ALA A 191 -20.63 17.89 -18.94
C ALA A 191 -19.99 16.89 -19.91
N PRO A 192 -19.37 15.80 -19.42
CA PRO A 192 -18.78 14.79 -20.29
C PRO A 192 -19.81 14.28 -21.27
N ALA A 193 -19.40 14.15 -22.55
CA ALA A 193 -20.26 13.62 -23.58
C ALA A 193 -20.85 12.28 -23.15
N GLN A 194 -22.15 12.07 -23.35
CA GLN A 194 -22.75 10.75 -23.20
C GLN A 194 -21.99 9.78 -24.11
N PRO A 195 -21.69 8.55 -23.69
CA PRO A 195 -21.22 7.55 -24.61
C PRO A 195 -22.33 7.38 -25.66
N THR A 196 -22.06 7.81 -26.89
CA THR A 196 -22.92 7.52 -28.04
C THR A 196 -23.09 6.01 -28.04
N ALA A 197 -24.35 5.57 -27.96
CA ALA A 197 -24.74 4.18 -28.18
C ALA A 197 -24.46 3.85 -29.66
N GLN A 198 -23.18 3.62 -29.99
CA GLN A 198 -22.80 3.01 -31.23
C GLN A 198 -22.98 1.49 -31.07
N SER A 199 -24.16 1.05 -31.57
CA SER A 199 -24.44 -0.24 -32.19
C SER A 199 -23.42 -1.36 -31.88
N HIS A 200 -23.82 -2.22 -30.96
CA HIS A 200 -23.31 -3.58 -30.89
C HIS A 200 -23.78 -4.35 -32.14
N GLN A 201 -23.14 -4.11 -33.27
CA GLN A 201 -23.14 -5.11 -34.33
C GLN A 201 -22.07 -6.14 -33.98
N TYR A 202 -22.49 -7.19 -33.30
CA TYR A 202 -21.72 -8.42 -33.20
C TYR A 202 -21.65 -9.00 -34.62
N ILE A 203 -20.52 -8.81 -35.29
CA ILE A 203 -20.18 -9.64 -36.47
C ILE A 203 -19.77 -10.99 -35.88
N CYS A 204 -20.71 -11.94 -35.86
CA CYS A 204 -20.42 -13.36 -35.77
C CYS A 204 -19.65 -13.76 -37.02
N VAL A 205 -18.33 -13.74 -36.96
CA VAL A 205 -17.50 -14.45 -37.94
C VAL A 205 -17.46 -15.91 -37.50
N THR A 206 -18.39 -16.69 -38.07
CA THR A 206 -18.30 -18.15 -38.08
C THR A 206 -17.30 -18.54 -39.14
N GLU A 207 -16.02 -18.58 -38.79
CA GLU A 207 -15.03 -19.27 -39.64
C GLU A 207 -15.13 -20.77 -39.40
N GLY A 208 -15.59 -21.45 -40.45
CA GLY A 208 -15.68 -22.89 -40.52
C GLY A 208 -14.32 -23.57 -40.46
N VAL A 209 -14.13 -24.35 -39.43
CA VAL A 209 -13.02 -25.30 -39.32
C VAL A 209 -13.29 -26.43 -40.32
N ARG A 210 -12.60 -26.40 -41.47
CA ARG A 210 -12.49 -27.57 -42.36
C ARG A 210 -11.56 -28.61 -41.71
N LYS A 211 -12.10 -29.75 -41.38
CA LYS A 211 -11.31 -30.96 -41.10
C LYS A 211 -10.63 -31.43 -42.41
N PRO A 212 -9.34 -31.80 -42.38
CA PRO A 212 -8.79 -32.62 -43.46
C PRO A 212 -9.21 -34.08 -43.27
N ALA A 213 -9.67 -34.69 -44.35
CA ALA A 213 -9.92 -36.11 -44.46
C ALA A 213 -8.62 -36.84 -44.89
N ALA A 214 -8.56 -38.11 -44.50
CA ALA A 214 -7.66 -39.21 -44.82
C ALA A 214 -6.36 -39.30 -44.06
#